data_c688210b359eaa3c7a2e4d6a87eb641a
#
_entry.id   c688210b359eaa3c7a2e4d6a87eb641a
#
_cell.length_a   1.000
_cell.length_b   1.000
_cell.length_c   1.000
_cell.angle_alpha   90.00
_cell.angle_beta   90.00
_cell.angle_gamma   90.00
#
_symmetry.space_group_name_H-M   'P 1'
#
loop_
_entity.id
_entity.type
_entity.pdbx_description
1 polymer ?
#
loop_
_entity_poly.entity_id
_entity_poly.type
_entity_poly.pdbx_seq_one_letter_code
_entity_poly.pdbx_strand_id
1 'polypeptide(L)'
;MNKIYKYVMMGIVAISMSSCGNDWLDLDPSTFVPTKVTSKSEVDATLNGIYSTMQDPYAYSGRLVYYGDMTGDDMQAVSSTKRTASAYLYGFTKSNAPSSYWAYPYSIIQNCNVILTNIDKIEVADADKQTMNDYKGQALALRGMSLFDLTKLYGYPYTYDNGASLGASIVTDVVDKDYMPQRSTVAQCYEQIINDLEASINLLGEKFNKGKINKWAALTLLS
;
A
#
# COMPACT_ATOMS: atom_id res chain seq x y z
N MET A 1 0.18 -62.50 22.84
CA MET A 1 -0.09 -61.04 22.74
C MET A 1 -1.42 -60.77 23.45
N ASN A 2 -1.39 -60.09 24.60
CA ASN A 2 -2.53 -59.92 25.48
C ASN A 2 -3.62 -59.10 24.79
N LYS A 3 -4.87 -59.53 24.92
CA LYS A 3 -6.07 -58.82 24.34
C LYS A 3 -6.12 -57.34 24.72
N ILE A 4 -5.60 -57.00 25.89
CA ILE A 4 -5.49 -55.61 26.37
C ILE A 4 -4.62 -54.75 25.48
N TYR A 5 -3.49 -55.22 24.95
CA TYR A 5 -2.62 -54.45 24.03
C TYR A 5 -3.33 -54.14 22.70
N LYS A 6 -4.22 -55.03 22.20
CA LYS A 6 -4.99 -54.76 21.00
C LYS A 6 -6.00 -53.63 21.19
N TYR A 7 -6.67 -53.59 22.33
CA TYR A 7 -7.62 -52.50 22.62
C TYR A 7 -6.97 -51.17 22.91
N VAL A 8 -5.79 -51.15 23.59
CA VAL A 8 -4.99 -49.94 23.82
C VAL A 8 -4.45 -49.38 22.47
N MET A 9 -3.91 -50.24 21.60
CA MET A 9 -3.47 -49.81 20.25
C MET A 9 -4.62 -49.31 19.40
N MET A 10 -5.80 -49.95 19.46
CA MET A 10 -6.99 -49.52 18.71
C MET A 10 -7.52 -48.18 19.22
N GLY A 11 -7.43 -47.89 20.55
CA GLY A 11 -7.79 -46.60 21.15
C GLY A 11 -6.84 -45.46 20.76
N ILE A 12 -5.54 -45.73 20.66
CA ILE A 12 -4.54 -44.72 20.25
C ILE A 12 -4.72 -44.35 18.79
N VAL A 13 -5.03 -45.31 17.89
CA VAL A 13 -5.29 -45.05 16.47
C VAL A 13 -6.58 -44.24 16.27
N ALA A 14 -7.62 -44.45 17.08
CA ALA A 14 -8.87 -43.70 16.99
C ALA A 14 -8.73 -42.23 17.44
N ILE A 15 -7.86 -41.95 18.40
CA ILE A 15 -7.58 -40.56 18.88
C ILE A 15 -6.75 -39.75 17.89
N SER A 16 -5.88 -40.43 17.10
CA SER A 16 -5.06 -39.73 16.07
C SER A 16 -5.85 -39.33 14.82
N MET A 17 -7.07 -39.83 14.60
CA MET A 17 -7.91 -39.49 13.44
C MET A 17 -8.84 -38.29 13.70
N SER A 18 -8.98 -37.80 14.93
CA SER A 18 -9.85 -36.65 15.24
C SER A 18 -9.14 -35.30 15.23
N SER A 19 -7.85 -35.25 14.86
CA SER A 19 -7.03 -34.02 14.90
C SER A 19 -6.94 -33.25 13.57
N CYS A 20 -7.71 -33.61 12.55
CA CYS A 20 -7.77 -32.86 11.30
C CYS A 20 -9.09 -32.11 11.20
N GLY A 21 -9.23 -31.02 11.91
CA GLY A 21 -10.12 -29.93 11.49
C GLY A 21 -9.53 -29.33 10.19
N ASN A 22 -10.36 -29.18 9.16
CA ASN A 22 -9.91 -28.62 7.87
C ASN A 22 -9.60 -27.12 7.93
N ASP A 23 -9.91 -26.46 9.04
CA ASP A 23 -9.78 -25.00 9.19
C ASP A 23 -8.34 -24.46 9.08
N TRP A 24 -7.32 -25.29 9.33
CA TRP A 24 -5.92 -24.89 9.17
C TRP A 24 -5.41 -24.99 7.72
N LEU A 25 -6.19 -25.62 6.83
CA LEU A 25 -5.90 -25.75 5.39
C LEU A 25 -6.55 -24.64 4.56
N ASP A 26 -7.53 -23.92 5.13
CA ASP A 26 -8.10 -22.70 4.55
C ASP A 26 -7.20 -21.48 4.85
N LEU A 27 -5.90 -21.61 4.59
CA LEU A 27 -5.02 -20.49 4.51
C LEU A 27 -5.27 -19.80 3.16
N ASP A 28 -5.79 -18.58 3.23
CA ASP A 28 -5.73 -17.70 2.07
C ASP A 28 -4.30 -17.69 1.52
N PRO A 29 -4.10 -17.81 0.21
CA PRO A 29 -2.77 -17.80 -0.38
C PRO A 29 -1.98 -16.60 0.17
N SER A 30 -0.73 -16.80 0.57
CA SER A 30 0.14 -15.75 1.15
C SER A 30 0.37 -14.54 0.22
N THR A 31 -0.11 -14.63 -1.01
CA THR A 31 -0.14 -13.56 -2.02
C THR A 31 -1.49 -12.82 -2.06
N PHE A 32 -2.45 -13.20 -1.23
CA PHE A 32 -3.77 -12.57 -1.20
C PHE A 32 -3.68 -11.28 -0.37
N VAL A 33 -3.94 -10.16 -1.00
CA VAL A 33 -4.17 -8.91 -0.27
C VAL A 33 -5.51 -9.06 0.45
N PRO A 34 -5.57 -8.96 1.78
CA PRO A 34 -6.84 -9.09 2.49
C PRO A 34 -7.81 -8.05 1.94
N THR A 35 -9.01 -8.47 1.57
CA THR A 35 -10.05 -7.57 1.06
C THR A 35 -10.85 -6.94 2.19
N LYS A 36 -10.63 -7.40 3.43
CA LYS A 36 -11.38 -6.97 4.61
C LYS A 36 -10.51 -7.02 5.86
N VAL A 37 -10.67 -6.02 6.73
CA VAL A 37 -10.16 -6.00 8.10
C VAL A 37 -11.35 -5.87 9.07
N THR A 38 -11.31 -6.58 10.19
CA THR A 38 -12.42 -6.71 11.14
C THR A 38 -12.04 -6.36 12.58
N SER A 39 -10.76 -6.14 12.83
CA SER A 39 -10.22 -5.83 14.15
C SER A 39 -9.13 -4.76 14.12
N LYS A 40 -8.90 -4.09 15.24
CA LYS A 40 -7.79 -3.12 15.41
C LYS A 40 -6.43 -3.75 15.09
N SER A 41 -6.21 -5.00 15.49
CA SER A 41 -4.95 -5.71 15.22
C SER A 41 -4.73 -5.98 13.73
N GLU A 42 -5.78 -6.28 12.97
CA GLU A 42 -5.70 -6.45 11.52
C GLU A 42 -5.44 -5.13 10.80
N VAL A 43 -6.04 -4.02 11.28
CA VAL A 43 -5.74 -2.67 10.75
C VAL A 43 -4.26 -2.32 10.98
N ASP A 44 -3.73 -2.53 12.19
CA ASP A 44 -2.31 -2.29 12.49
C ASP A 44 -1.39 -3.17 11.65
N ALA A 45 -1.71 -4.45 11.51
CA ALA A 45 -0.97 -5.39 10.67
C ALA A 45 -0.95 -4.96 9.20
N THR A 46 -2.11 -4.51 8.65
CA THR A 46 -2.22 -4.01 7.28
C THR A 46 -1.41 -2.73 7.08
N LEU A 47 -1.47 -1.78 8.02
CA LEU A 47 -0.63 -0.58 8.00
C LEU A 47 0.87 -0.92 8.03
N ASN A 48 1.28 -1.84 8.89
CA ASN A 48 2.68 -2.28 8.95
C ASN A 48 3.10 -2.97 7.64
N GLY A 49 2.19 -3.70 6.98
CA GLY A 49 2.37 -4.26 5.63
C GLY A 49 2.59 -3.17 4.58
N ILE A 50 1.83 -2.07 4.62
CA ILE A 50 2.02 -0.91 3.73
C ILE A 50 3.42 -0.31 3.94
N TYR A 51 3.83 -0.04 5.17
CA TYR A 51 5.17 0.48 5.46
C TYR A 51 6.28 -0.49 5.05
N SER A 52 6.06 -1.80 5.18
CA SER A 52 6.99 -2.81 4.69
C SER A 52 7.12 -2.76 3.16
N THR A 53 6.00 -2.62 2.44
CA THR A 53 5.99 -2.44 0.97
C THR A 53 6.77 -1.19 0.57
N MET A 54 6.66 -0.09 1.32
CA MET A 54 7.40 1.14 1.06
C MET A 54 8.92 0.98 1.24
N GLN A 55 9.36 0.02 2.07
CA GLN A 55 10.79 -0.27 2.28
C GLN A 55 11.43 -1.10 1.16
N ASP A 56 10.68 -1.54 0.17
CA ASP A 56 11.23 -2.27 -0.97
C ASP A 56 12.22 -1.38 -1.76
N PRO A 57 13.39 -1.91 -2.20
CA PRO A 57 14.36 -1.16 -3.01
C PRO A 57 13.82 -0.61 -4.33
N TYR A 58 12.73 -1.15 -4.84
CA TYR A 58 12.04 -0.64 -6.03
C TYR A 58 10.97 0.40 -5.71
N ALA A 59 10.71 0.65 -4.43
CA ALA A 59 9.78 1.67 -3.93
C ALA A 59 10.55 2.83 -3.25
N TYR A 60 10.08 3.29 -2.09
CA TYR A 60 10.58 4.49 -1.41
C TYR A 60 11.93 4.31 -0.71
N SER A 61 12.44 3.10 -0.51
CA SER A 61 13.80 2.93 0.01
C SER A 61 14.89 3.00 -1.06
N GLY A 62 14.52 3.23 -2.32
CA GLY A 62 15.49 3.26 -3.40
C GLY A 62 14.99 3.95 -4.67
N ARG A 63 14.60 3.15 -5.66
CA ARG A 63 14.42 3.63 -7.05
C ARG A 63 13.41 4.74 -7.23
N LEU A 64 12.30 4.72 -6.50
CA LEU A 64 11.28 5.75 -6.63
C LEU A 64 11.82 7.12 -6.17
N VAL A 65 12.68 7.13 -5.13
CA VAL A 65 13.27 8.36 -4.57
C VAL A 65 14.30 8.95 -5.52
N TYR A 66 15.28 8.14 -5.97
CA TYR A 66 16.36 8.67 -6.80
C TYR A 66 16.04 8.77 -8.29
N TYR A 67 14.82 8.42 -8.72
CA TYR A 67 14.41 8.56 -10.11
C TYR A 67 14.49 10.01 -10.60
N GLY A 68 14.05 10.97 -9.79
CA GLY A 68 14.13 12.39 -10.10
C GLY A 68 15.56 12.87 -10.28
N ASP A 69 16.46 12.49 -9.36
CA ASP A 69 17.87 12.87 -9.41
C ASP A 69 18.58 12.31 -10.64
N MET A 70 18.20 11.10 -11.06
CA MET A 70 18.81 10.43 -12.21
C MET A 70 18.36 10.97 -13.56
N THR A 71 17.14 11.50 -13.61
CA THR A 71 16.61 12.17 -14.82
C THR A 71 16.90 13.67 -14.81
N GLY A 72 17.45 14.20 -13.71
CA GLY A 72 17.90 15.58 -13.59
C GLY A 72 19.38 15.74 -13.94
N ASP A 73 19.91 16.95 -13.72
CA ASP A 73 21.30 17.29 -14.00
C ASP A 73 22.26 16.99 -12.83
N ASP A 74 21.74 16.58 -11.66
CA ASP A 74 22.50 16.40 -10.43
C ASP A 74 23.28 15.09 -10.37
N MET A 75 22.92 14.09 -11.17
CA MET A 75 23.54 12.75 -11.16
C MET A 75 24.00 12.34 -12.55
N GLN A 76 25.10 11.59 -12.58
CA GLN A 76 25.62 10.97 -13.80
C GLN A 76 25.73 9.46 -13.64
N ALA A 77 25.26 8.69 -14.63
CA ALA A 77 25.48 7.26 -14.67
C ALA A 77 26.94 6.95 -15.05
N VAL A 78 27.64 6.22 -14.18
CA VAL A 78 29.06 5.83 -14.39
C VAL A 78 29.23 4.87 -15.58
N SER A 79 28.17 4.18 -15.99
CA SER A 79 28.20 3.21 -17.09
C SER A 79 26.84 3.09 -17.73
N SER A 80 26.80 3.06 -19.05
CA SER A 80 25.58 2.84 -19.85
C SER A 80 24.96 1.44 -19.70
N THR A 81 25.63 0.52 -19.02
CA THR A 81 25.16 -0.86 -18.80
C THR A 81 24.57 -1.10 -17.42
N LYS A 82 24.56 -0.10 -16.53
CA LYS A 82 24.00 -0.23 -15.17
C LYS A 82 22.48 -0.01 -15.17
N ARG A 83 21.84 -0.52 -14.10
CA ARG A 83 20.36 -0.52 -13.94
C ARG A 83 19.70 0.85 -14.07
N THR A 84 20.45 1.91 -13.86
CA THR A 84 19.99 3.30 -13.82
C THR A 84 20.27 4.04 -15.12
N ALA A 85 21.04 3.44 -16.04
CA ALA A 85 21.45 4.07 -17.29
C ALA A 85 20.27 4.46 -18.18
N SER A 86 19.22 3.64 -18.22
CA SER A 86 18.01 3.95 -19.02
C SER A 86 17.30 5.22 -18.55
N ALA A 87 17.28 5.49 -17.22
CA ALA A 87 16.73 6.72 -16.68
C ALA A 87 17.62 7.92 -17.03
N TYR A 88 18.92 7.82 -16.77
CA TYR A 88 19.90 8.85 -17.06
C TYR A 88 19.97 9.23 -18.54
N LEU A 89 19.86 8.24 -19.43
CA LEU A 89 19.91 8.46 -20.89
C LEU A 89 18.55 8.79 -21.50
N TYR A 90 17.50 8.94 -20.70
CA TYR A 90 16.11 9.08 -21.17
C TYR A 90 15.69 7.97 -22.13
N GLY A 91 16.26 6.77 -21.92
CA GLY A 91 16.12 5.62 -22.83
C GLY A 91 14.96 4.69 -22.51
N PHE A 92 13.95 5.15 -21.75
CA PHE A 92 12.77 4.35 -21.49
C PHE A 92 11.91 4.19 -22.75
N THR A 93 11.50 2.97 -22.96
CA THR A 93 10.57 2.59 -24.01
C THR A 93 9.39 1.84 -23.37
N LYS A 94 8.35 1.59 -24.16
CA LYS A 94 7.20 0.80 -23.72
C LYS A 94 7.59 -0.59 -23.17
N SER A 95 8.70 -1.15 -23.63
CA SER A 95 9.17 -2.49 -23.25
C SER A 95 10.12 -2.53 -22.06
N ASN A 96 10.78 -1.41 -21.72
CA ASN A 96 11.79 -1.37 -20.66
C ASN A 96 11.49 -0.37 -19.54
N ALA A 97 10.36 0.32 -19.59
CA ALA A 97 9.92 1.19 -18.50
C ALA A 97 9.67 0.37 -17.23
N PRO A 98 10.14 0.82 -16.05
CA PRO A 98 10.02 0.03 -14.83
C PRO A 98 8.57 -0.01 -14.35
N SER A 99 7.97 -1.20 -14.42
CA SER A 99 6.59 -1.45 -13.95
C SER A 99 6.42 -1.22 -12.45
N SER A 100 7.50 -1.30 -11.68
CA SER A 100 7.48 -1.08 -10.23
C SER A 100 6.99 0.31 -9.84
N TYR A 101 7.30 1.35 -10.61
CA TYR A 101 6.85 2.73 -10.34
C TYR A 101 5.33 2.91 -10.47
N TRP A 102 4.68 1.98 -11.17
CA TRP A 102 3.22 1.90 -11.25
C TRP A 102 2.66 0.95 -10.20
N ALA A 103 3.24 -0.24 -10.08
CA ALA A 103 2.69 -1.32 -9.29
C ALA A 103 2.74 -1.04 -7.77
N TYR A 104 3.88 -0.54 -7.24
CA TYR A 104 4.01 -0.30 -5.79
C TYR A 104 3.05 0.76 -5.25
N PRO A 105 2.91 1.95 -5.85
CA PRO A 105 1.93 2.91 -5.38
C PRO A 105 0.49 2.39 -5.43
N TYR A 106 0.09 1.66 -6.47
CA TYR A 106 -1.25 1.06 -6.51
C TYR A 106 -1.43 -0.06 -5.49
N SER A 107 -0.41 -0.84 -5.18
CA SER A 107 -0.46 -1.82 -4.09
C SER A 107 -0.67 -1.11 -2.73
N ILE A 108 -0.01 0.01 -2.50
CA ILE A 108 -0.22 0.84 -1.29
C ILE A 108 -1.65 1.38 -1.27
N ILE A 109 -2.15 1.97 -2.37
CA ILE A 109 -3.52 2.49 -2.50
C ILE A 109 -4.55 1.39 -2.18
N GLN A 110 -4.39 0.19 -2.73
CA GLN A 110 -5.29 -0.93 -2.50
C GLN A 110 -5.34 -1.31 -1.00
N ASN A 111 -4.19 -1.42 -0.34
CA ASN A 111 -4.15 -1.72 1.10
C ASN A 111 -4.72 -0.58 1.95
N CYS A 112 -4.50 0.68 1.57
CA CYS A 112 -5.15 1.82 2.20
C CYS A 112 -6.68 1.74 2.06
N ASN A 113 -7.19 1.39 0.88
CA ASN A 113 -8.62 1.22 0.64
C ASN A 113 -9.22 0.09 1.50
N VAL A 114 -8.50 -1.03 1.69
CA VAL A 114 -8.93 -2.10 2.62
C VAL A 114 -9.16 -1.55 4.03
N ILE A 115 -8.25 -0.71 4.52
CA ILE A 115 -8.40 -0.07 5.82
C ILE A 115 -9.60 0.90 5.79
N LEU A 116 -9.62 1.84 4.86
CA LEU A 116 -10.58 2.94 4.81
C LEU A 116 -12.03 2.46 4.63
N THR A 117 -12.24 1.40 3.85
CA THR A 117 -13.58 0.82 3.62
C THR A 117 -14.14 0.11 4.86
N ASN A 118 -13.29 -0.35 5.78
CA ASN A 118 -13.70 -1.19 6.90
C ASN A 118 -13.53 -0.54 8.27
N ILE A 119 -12.61 0.39 8.46
CA ILE A 119 -12.19 0.89 9.77
C ILE A 119 -13.34 1.48 10.60
N ASP A 120 -14.27 2.19 9.98
CA ASP A 120 -15.42 2.81 10.65
C ASP A 120 -16.48 1.79 11.10
N LYS A 121 -16.38 0.53 10.65
CA LYS A 121 -17.28 -0.57 11.01
C LYS A 121 -16.75 -1.39 12.18
N ILE A 122 -15.53 -1.12 12.65
CA ILE A 122 -14.86 -1.86 13.72
C ILE A 122 -15.20 -1.20 15.05
N GLU A 123 -15.92 -1.93 15.89
CA GLU A 123 -16.19 -1.48 17.25
C GLU A 123 -14.94 -1.63 18.12
N VAL A 124 -14.58 -0.57 18.83
CA VAL A 124 -13.44 -0.54 19.74
C VAL A 124 -13.80 0.17 21.05
N ALA A 125 -13.06 -0.12 22.12
CA ALA A 125 -13.19 0.59 23.38
C ALA A 125 -12.84 2.10 23.19
N ASP A 126 -13.40 2.96 24.03
CA ASP A 126 -13.16 4.42 23.95
C ASP A 126 -11.66 4.78 24.00
N ALA A 127 -10.87 4.04 24.77
CA ALA A 127 -9.42 4.21 24.86
C ALA A 127 -8.68 3.97 23.51
N ASP A 128 -9.28 3.21 22.61
CA ASP A 128 -8.68 2.87 21.30
C ASP A 128 -9.15 3.78 20.15
N LYS A 129 -10.20 4.58 20.35
CA LYS A 129 -10.78 5.44 19.30
C LYS A 129 -9.75 6.39 18.68
N GLN A 130 -8.90 7.02 19.52
CA GLN A 130 -7.86 7.91 19.02
C GLN A 130 -6.81 7.15 18.18
N THR A 131 -6.48 5.92 18.55
CA THR A 131 -5.57 5.06 17.78
C THR A 131 -6.18 4.69 16.43
N MET A 132 -7.49 4.38 16.39
CA MET A 132 -8.19 4.08 15.15
C MET A 132 -8.27 5.30 14.23
N ASN A 133 -8.51 6.49 14.78
CA ASN A 133 -8.46 7.74 14.03
C ASN A 133 -7.06 7.98 13.43
N ASP A 134 -6.01 7.75 14.20
CA ASP A 134 -4.63 7.88 13.73
C ASP A 134 -4.33 6.86 12.61
N TYR A 135 -4.78 5.62 12.73
CA TYR A 135 -4.65 4.62 11.66
C TYR A 135 -5.39 5.03 10.38
N LYS A 136 -6.61 5.55 10.51
CA LYS A 136 -7.39 6.10 9.39
C LYS A 136 -6.67 7.26 8.72
N GLY A 137 -6.14 8.19 9.53
CA GLY A 137 -5.34 9.32 9.06
C GLY A 137 -4.08 8.89 8.32
N GLN A 138 -3.35 7.88 8.83
CA GLN A 138 -2.19 7.32 8.13
C GLN A 138 -2.58 6.71 6.78
N ALA A 139 -3.66 5.93 6.71
CA ALA A 139 -4.12 5.31 5.46
C ALA A 139 -4.52 6.37 4.42
N LEU A 140 -5.22 7.45 4.82
CA LEU A 140 -5.55 8.57 3.94
C LEU A 140 -4.29 9.27 3.41
N ALA A 141 -3.36 9.63 4.29
CA ALA A 141 -2.13 10.31 3.89
C ALA A 141 -1.26 9.47 2.95
N LEU A 142 -1.15 8.16 3.21
CA LEU A 142 -0.38 7.24 2.35
C LEU A 142 -1.05 7.03 1.00
N ARG A 143 -2.40 7.01 0.94
CA ARG A 143 -3.15 6.97 -0.32
C ARG A 143 -2.93 8.23 -1.14
N GLY A 144 -3.08 9.40 -0.51
CA GLY A 144 -2.84 10.69 -1.16
C GLY A 144 -1.41 10.81 -1.69
N MET A 145 -0.39 10.44 -0.89
CA MET A 145 1.02 10.44 -1.30
C MET A 145 1.26 9.52 -2.50
N SER A 146 0.73 8.30 -2.46
CA SER A 146 0.92 7.34 -3.57
C SER A 146 0.25 7.81 -4.86
N LEU A 147 -0.94 8.42 -4.78
CA LEU A 147 -1.62 9.01 -5.94
C LEU A 147 -0.86 10.23 -6.46
N PHE A 148 -0.26 11.03 -5.57
CA PHE A 148 0.57 12.17 -5.95
C PHE A 148 1.81 11.73 -6.75
N ASP A 149 2.52 10.69 -6.30
CA ASP A 149 3.68 10.16 -7.02
C ASP A 149 3.28 9.58 -8.39
N LEU A 150 2.18 8.83 -8.47
CA LEU A 150 1.65 8.36 -9.75
C LEU A 150 1.30 9.51 -10.70
N THR A 151 0.68 10.57 -10.17
CA THR A 151 0.28 11.72 -10.97
C THR A 151 1.50 12.47 -11.50
N LYS A 152 2.54 12.67 -10.69
CA LYS A 152 3.80 13.30 -11.12
C LYS A 152 4.57 12.46 -12.15
N LEU A 153 4.59 11.14 -11.99
CA LEU A 153 5.36 10.26 -12.86
C LEU A 153 4.69 10.00 -14.21
N TYR A 154 3.37 10.01 -14.26
CA TYR A 154 2.60 9.58 -15.43
C TYR A 154 1.68 10.64 -16.01
N GLY A 155 1.52 11.79 -15.35
CA GLY A 155 0.78 12.96 -15.84
C GLY A 155 1.71 14.03 -16.38
N TYR A 156 1.14 14.98 -17.14
CA TYR A 156 1.83 16.24 -17.44
C TYR A 156 1.81 17.16 -16.21
N PRO A 157 2.76 18.11 -16.08
CA PRO A 157 2.68 19.14 -15.06
C PRO A 157 1.34 19.87 -15.11
N TYR A 158 0.75 20.18 -13.95
CA TYR A 158 -0.55 20.86 -13.87
C TYR A 158 -0.59 22.15 -14.69
N THR A 159 0.50 22.92 -14.70
CA THR A 159 0.65 24.20 -15.40
C THR A 159 0.71 24.07 -16.92
N TYR A 160 0.84 22.86 -17.45
CA TYR A 160 0.90 22.62 -18.90
C TYR A 160 -0.44 22.97 -19.59
N ASP A 161 -1.55 22.55 -18.99
CA ASP A 161 -2.90 22.72 -19.53
C ASP A 161 -3.98 22.90 -18.44
N ASN A 162 -3.60 23.42 -17.28
CA ASN A 162 -4.44 23.53 -16.09
C ASN A 162 -5.00 22.17 -15.60
N GLY A 163 -4.22 21.12 -15.77
CA GLY A 163 -4.57 19.78 -15.29
C GLY A 163 -5.59 19.04 -16.16
N ALA A 164 -5.86 19.48 -17.38
CA ALA A 164 -6.84 18.86 -18.28
C ALA A 164 -6.34 17.50 -18.84
N SER A 165 -5.02 17.31 -18.97
CA SER A 165 -4.41 16.06 -19.42
C SER A 165 -4.67 14.90 -18.48
N LEU A 166 -4.52 13.67 -19.00
CA LEU A 166 -4.68 12.45 -18.21
C LEU A 166 -3.53 12.28 -17.20
N GLY A 167 -3.90 12.12 -15.94
CA GLY A 167 -3.04 11.74 -14.83
C GLY A 167 -3.05 10.24 -14.54
N ALA A 168 -3.16 9.87 -13.27
CA ALA A 168 -3.31 8.50 -12.81
C ALA A 168 -4.79 8.04 -12.80
N SER A 169 -5.04 6.76 -12.56
CA SER A 169 -6.39 6.27 -12.27
C SER A 169 -6.70 6.47 -10.78
N ILE A 170 -7.80 7.12 -10.45
CA ILE A 170 -8.24 7.27 -9.06
C ILE A 170 -8.97 5.99 -8.65
N VAL A 171 -8.50 5.34 -7.58
CA VAL A 171 -9.08 4.13 -7.01
C VAL A 171 -9.28 4.35 -5.52
N THR A 172 -10.53 4.51 -5.09
CA THR A 172 -10.91 4.82 -3.71
C THR A 172 -11.55 3.66 -2.95
N ASP A 173 -11.83 2.57 -3.65
CA ASP A 173 -12.44 1.36 -3.11
C ASP A 173 -11.52 0.14 -3.27
N VAL A 174 -11.85 -0.92 -2.54
CA VAL A 174 -11.22 -2.24 -2.74
C VAL A 174 -11.70 -2.79 -4.08
N VAL A 175 -10.76 -3.12 -4.96
CA VAL A 175 -11.06 -3.57 -6.32
C VAL A 175 -10.49 -4.96 -6.58
N ASP A 176 -11.14 -5.70 -7.46
CA ASP A 176 -10.69 -7.00 -7.92
C ASP A 176 -9.54 -6.88 -8.93
N LYS A 177 -8.79 -7.98 -9.12
CA LYS A 177 -7.65 -8.07 -10.05
C LYS A 177 -8.01 -7.75 -11.51
N ASP A 178 -9.27 -7.91 -11.88
CA ASP A 178 -9.75 -7.69 -13.26
C ASP A 178 -10.34 -6.28 -13.44
N TYR A 179 -10.30 -5.44 -12.39
CA TYR A 179 -10.77 -4.06 -12.47
C TYR A 179 -9.82 -3.21 -13.31
N MET A 180 -10.35 -2.58 -14.34
CA MET A 180 -9.60 -1.72 -15.27
C MET A 180 -10.13 -0.28 -15.23
N PRO A 181 -9.67 0.55 -14.28
CA PRO A 181 -10.10 1.94 -14.18
C PRO A 181 -9.60 2.77 -15.35
N GLN A 182 -10.41 3.72 -15.77
CA GLN A 182 -9.98 4.77 -16.69
C GLN A 182 -9.01 5.73 -15.99
N ARG A 183 -8.11 6.35 -16.73
CA ARG A 183 -7.29 7.43 -16.20
C ARG A 183 -8.15 8.67 -15.95
N SER A 184 -7.93 9.29 -14.80
CA SER A 184 -8.54 10.58 -14.45
C SER A 184 -7.69 11.73 -14.97
N THR A 185 -8.22 12.94 -15.01
CA THR A 185 -7.41 14.12 -15.33
C THR A 185 -6.43 14.43 -14.20
N VAL A 186 -5.36 15.14 -14.50
CA VAL A 186 -4.41 15.63 -13.49
C VAL A 186 -5.11 16.48 -12.44
N ALA A 187 -6.07 17.33 -12.84
CA ALA A 187 -6.85 18.15 -11.92
C ALA A 187 -7.67 17.28 -10.95
N GLN A 188 -8.36 16.26 -11.44
CA GLN A 188 -9.11 15.32 -10.59
C GLN A 188 -8.19 14.55 -9.63
N CYS A 189 -6.99 14.15 -10.10
CA CYS A 189 -6.01 13.51 -9.23
C CYS A 189 -5.58 14.44 -8.09
N TYR A 190 -5.26 15.70 -8.36
CA TYR A 190 -4.90 16.67 -7.32
C TYR A 190 -6.04 16.95 -6.36
N GLU A 191 -7.28 17.04 -6.84
CA GLU A 191 -8.46 17.17 -5.98
C GLU A 191 -8.57 15.99 -4.98
N GLN A 192 -8.43 14.77 -5.46
CA GLN A 192 -8.45 13.58 -4.59
C GLN A 192 -7.28 13.56 -3.60
N ILE A 193 -6.07 13.95 -4.04
CA ILE A 193 -4.88 14.03 -3.18
C ILE A 193 -5.09 15.04 -2.06
N ILE A 194 -5.59 16.22 -2.38
CA ILE A 194 -5.85 17.28 -1.39
C ILE A 194 -6.92 16.82 -0.40
N ASN A 195 -8.02 16.25 -0.87
CA ASN A 195 -9.09 15.72 -0.02
C ASN A 195 -8.58 14.67 0.97
N ASP A 196 -7.75 13.74 0.52
CA ASP A 196 -7.16 12.70 1.37
C ASP A 196 -6.20 13.30 2.41
N LEU A 197 -5.36 14.25 2.03
CA LEU A 197 -4.40 14.88 2.94
C LEU A 197 -5.09 15.78 3.96
N GLU A 198 -6.07 16.60 3.57
CA GLU A 198 -6.85 17.43 4.50
C GLU A 198 -7.63 16.59 5.51
N ALA A 199 -8.27 15.51 5.05
CA ALA A 199 -8.96 14.57 5.94
C ALA A 199 -7.97 13.90 6.91
N SER A 200 -6.78 13.54 6.44
CA SER A 200 -5.75 12.89 7.26
C SER A 200 -5.23 13.79 8.38
N ILE A 201 -4.99 15.08 8.10
CA ILE A 201 -4.47 16.07 9.06
C ILE A 201 -5.38 16.23 10.28
N ASN A 202 -6.70 16.10 10.08
CA ASN A 202 -7.68 16.19 11.17
C ASN A 202 -7.72 14.94 12.07
N LEU A 203 -7.20 13.82 11.61
CA LEU A 203 -7.20 12.52 12.31
C LEU A 203 -5.85 12.19 12.92
N LEU A 204 -4.76 12.61 12.28
CA LEU A 204 -3.40 12.30 12.68
C LEU A 204 -3.00 13.06 13.96
N GLY A 205 -2.34 12.34 14.87
CA GLY A 205 -1.71 12.92 16.04
C GLY A 205 -0.41 13.67 15.68
N GLU A 206 0.00 14.56 16.60
CA GLU A 206 1.24 15.34 16.49
C GLU A 206 2.48 14.57 16.96
N LYS A 207 2.27 13.44 17.66
CA LYS A 207 3.35 12.63 18.22
C LYS A 207 4.25 12.10 17.10
N PHE A 208 5.53 12.40 17.21
CA PHE A 208 6.53 11.85 16.30
C PHE A 208 6.69 10.35 16.52
N ASN A 209 6.47 9.58 15.47
CA ASN A 209 6.78 8.16 15.43
C ASN A 209 7.72 7.92 14.26
N LYS A 210 8.98 7.57 14.56
CA LYS A 210 10.00 7.33 13.54
C LYS A 210 9.56 6.20 12.60
N GLY A 211 9.51 6.51 11.31
CA GLY A 211 9.13 5.56 10.26
C GLY A 211 7.62 5.46 9.98
N LYS A 212 6.79 6.30 10.62
CA LYS A 212 5.35 6.39 10.31
C LYS A 212 4.98 7.83 9.98
N ILE A 213 4.02 8.01 9.07
CA ILE A 213 3.49 9.32 8.73
C ILE A 213 2.72 9.90 9.91
N ASN A 214 2.90 11.19 10.17
CA ASN A 214 2.20 11.94 11.20
C ASN A 214 1.60 13.22 10.60
N LYS A 215 0.92 14.02 11.41
CA LYS A 215 0.28 15.27 11.00
C LYS A 215 1.23 16.23 10.26
N TRP A 216 2.47 16.35 10.75
CA TRP A 216 3.45 17.27 10.16
C TRP A 216 3.93 16.80 8.78
N ALA A 217 4.09 15.50 8.61
CA ALA A 217 4.42 14.92 7.31
C ALA A 217 3.27 15.09 6.30
N ALA A 218 2.01 14.91 6.72
CA ALA A 218 0.84 15.15 5.89
C ALA A 218 0.71 16.63 5.49
N LEU A 219 0.97 17.57 6.42
CA LEU A 219 1.01 19.00 6.13
C LEU A 219 2.12 19.36 5.12
N THR A 220 3.29 18.73 5.24
CA THR A 220 4.39 18.93 4.29
C THR A 220 4.03 18.44 2.88
N LEU A 221 3.27 17.35 2.77
CA LEU A 221 2.79 16.87 1.47
C LEU A 221 1.72 17.78 0.85
N LEU A 222 0.95 18.50 1.69
CA LEU A 222 -0.11 19.38 1.24
C LEU A 222 0.41 20.77 0.82
N SER A 223 1.57 21.20 1.35
CA SER A 223 2.18 22.51 1.06
C SER A 223 2.85 22.57 -0.31
#